data_fef4e7f7428ab957d5080dd298e04985
#
_entry.id   fef4e7f7428ab957d5080dd298e04985
#
_cell.length_a   1.000
_cell.length_b   1.000
_cell.length_c   1.000
_cell.angle_alpha   90.00
_cell.angle_beta   90.00
_cell.angle_gamma   90.00
#
_symmetry.space_group_name_H-M   'P 1'
#
loop_
_entity.id
_entity.type
_entity.pdbx_description
1 polymer ?
#
loop_
_entity_poly.entity_id
_entity_poly.type
_entity_poly.pdbx_seq_one_letter_code
_entity_poly.pdbx_strand_id
1 'polypeptide(L)'
;MKVAISSDFFTALSKLPKAGLNKTIKMVEKFKNDPKSPGLNYEKLHFASNMHSIRVDQNYRCIVLSPDSGDVYIMLWVDNHDDAYNWAKKHTCSINNETGSLQIIESQTSIEESNVLSAIKEKDEQAFFAKFSDIDLKSLGVDENLLEYIRQIDNEVELDNFRKYLPEEVYEALFYLLAG
;
A
#
# COMPACT_ATOMS: atom_id res chain seq x y z
N MET A 1 -9.39 -17.28 -10.45
CA MET A 1 -8.73 -16.41 -9.47
C MET A 1 -7.23 -16.43 -9.69
N LYS A 2 -6.56 -15.31 -9.62
CA LYS A 2 -5.10 -15.17 -9.73
C LYS A 2 -4.56 -14.63 -8.42
N VAL A 3 -3.34 -15.03 -8.05
CA VAL A 3 -2.66 -14.54 -6.84
C VAL A 3 -1.34 -13.93 -7.27
N ALA A 4 -1.17 -12.66 -6.94
CA ALA A 4 0.09 -11.93 -7.06
C ALA A 4 0.77 -11.82 -5.69
N ILE A 5 2.05 -11.52 -5.68
CA ILE A 5 2.87 -11.41 -4.47
C ILE A 5 3.60 -10.07 -4.54
N SER A 6 3.45 -9.24 -3.50
CA SER A 6 4.20 -8.00 -3.38
C SER A 6 5.66 -8.25 -2.98
N SER A 7 6.53 -7.29 -3.24
CA SER A 7 7.92 -7.32 -2.76
C SER A 7 8.00 -7.38 -1.24
N ASP A 8 7.12 -6.67 -0.55
CA ASP A 8 7.06 -6.63 0.91
C ASP A 8 6.65 -7.97 1.51
N PHE A 9 5.66 -8.65 0.89
CA PHE A 9 5.31 -10.01 1.28
C PHE A 9 6.50 -10.96 1.13
N PHE A 10 7.23 -10.87 0.02
CA PHE A 10 8.40 -11.71 -0.22
C PHE A 10 9.47 -11.48 0.84
N THR A 11 9.71 -10.21 1.19
CA THR A 11 10.65 -9.82 2.25
C THR A 11 10.21 -10.36 3.61
N ALA A 12 8.93 -10.21 3.97
CA ALA A 12 8.37 -10.74 5.21
C ALA A 12 8.47 -12.26 5.27
N LEU A 13 8.10 -12.95 4.17
CA LEU A 13 8.18 -14.40 4.05
C LEU A 13 9.59 -14.93 4.29
N SER A 14 10.61 -14.24 3.78
CA SER A 14 12.02 -14.63 3.93
C SER A 14 12.52 -14.58 5.38
N LYS A 15 11.87 -13.80 6.24
CA LYS A 15 12.20 -13.68 7.68
C LYS A 15 11.56 -14.77 8.54
N LEU A 16 10.59 -15.50 8.00
CA LEU A 16 9.92 -16.56 8.76
C LEU A 16 10.83 -17.77 8.99
N PRO A 17 10.70 -18.44 10.15
CA PRO A 17 11.31 -19.76 10.34
C PRO A 17 10.86 -20.73 9.25
N LYS A 18 11.72 -21.69 8.89
CA LYS A 18 11.47 -22.68 7.83
C LYS A 18 10.07 -23.34 7.91
N ALA A 19 9.62 -23.64 9.12
CA ALA A 19 8.28 -24.24 9.34
C ALA A 19 7.15 -23.25 8.97
N GLY A 20 7.26 -21.97 9.35
CA GLY A 20 6.31 -20.91 9.02
C GLY A 20 6.30 -20.62 7.51
N LEU A 21 7.47 -20.52 6.90
CA LEU A 21 7.63 -20.37 5.46
C LEU A 21 6.92 -21.46 4.68
N ASN A 22 7.17 -22.73 5.02
CA ASN A 22 6.53 -23.88 4.34
C ASN A 22 5.00 -23.88 4.49
N LYS A 23 4.49 -23.52 5.68
CA LYS A 23 3.05 -23.40 5.91
C LYS A 23 2.43 -22.26 5.13
N THR A 24 3.13 -21.12 5.04
CA THR A 24 2.68 -19.98 4.26
C THR A 24 2.58 -20.31 2.78
N ILE A 25 3.59 -20.98 2.21
CA ILE A 25 3.53 -21.43 0.80
C ILE A 25 2.31 -22.34 0.58
N LYS A 26 2.11 -23.32 1.43
CA LYS A 26 0.94 -24.22 1.33
C LYS A 26 -0.39 -23.47 1.47
N MET A 27 -0.45 -22.46 2.34
CA MET A 27 -1.61 -21.61 2.50
C MET A 27 -1.89 -20.82 1.21
N VAL A 28 -0.88 -20.20 0.59
CA VAL A 28 -1.03 -19.48 -0.69
C VAL A 28 -1.56 -20.40 -1.80
N GLU A 29 -1.02 -21.62 -1.92
CA GLU A 29 -1.50 -22.63 -2.88
C GLU A 29 -2.96 -23.02 -2.61
N LYS A 30 -3.30 -23.25 -1.34
CA LYS A 30 -4.66 -23.56 -0.93
C LYS A 30 -5.63 -22.42 -1.23
N PHE A 31 -5.25 -21.18 -0.91
CA PHE A 31 -6.05 -19.99 -1.19
C PHE A 31 -6.27 -19.79 -2.69
N LYS A 32 -5.23 -19.97 -3.50
CA LYS A 32 -5.30 -19.89 -4.96
C LYS A 32 -6.32 -20.88 -5.55
N ASN A 33 -6.40 -22.08 -4.99
CA ASN A 33 -7.30 -23.13 -5.47
C ASN A 33 -8.74 -22.90 -5.00
N ASP A 34 -8.93 -22.55 -3.72
CA ASP A 34 -10.23 -22.26 -3.11
C ASP A 34 -10.12 -21.28 -1.95
N PRO A 35 -10.45 -19.98 -2.16
CA PRO A 35 -10.42 -18.97 -1.10
C PRO A 35 -11.37 -19.24 0.06
N LYS A 36 -12.43 -20.01 -0.18
CA LYS A 36 -13.41 -20.41 0.82
C LYS A 36 -13.06 -21.70 1.55
N SER A 37 -11.89 -22.26 1.26
CA SER A 37 -11.43 -23.52 1.84
C SER A 37 -11.44 -23.46 3.37
N PRO A 38 -12.01 -24.49 4.05
CA PRO A 38 -12.02 -24.53 5.50
C PRO A 38 -10.62 -24.39 6.11
N GLY A 39 -10.53 -23.63 7.19
CA GLY A 39 -9.29 -23.40 7.92
C GLY A 39 -8.41 -22.27 7.40
N LEU A 40 -8.75 -21.63 6.26
CA LEU A 40 -8.09 -20.40 5.82
C LEU A 40 -8.55 -19.18 6.62
N ASN A 41 -9.77 -19.22 7.19
CA ASN A 41 -10.37 -18.08 7.90
C ASN A 41 -10.12 -16.77 7.15
N TYR A 42 -10.59 -16.71 5.89
CA TYR A 42 -10.47 -15.51 5.07
C TYR A 42 -11.46 -14.47 5.57
N GLU A 43 -10.97 -13.44 6.25
CA GLU A 43 -11.76 -12.46 6.97
C GLU A 43 -11.39 -11.03 6.56
N LYS A 44 -12.41 -10.19 6.36
CA LYS A 44 -12.21 -8.75 6.07
C LYS A 44 -11.69 -8.02 7.30
N LEU A 45 -10.68 -7.17 7.11
CA LEU A 45 -10.19 -6.27 8.14
C LEU A 45 -11.01 -4.98 8.12
N HIS A 46 -11.83 -4.76 9.16
CA HIS A 46 -12.74 -3.62 9.20
C HIS A 46 -12.04 -2.26 9.34
N PHE A 47 -10.77 -2.28 9.74
CA PHE A 47 -9.94 -1.09 9.94
C PHE A 47 -9.02 -0.79 8.75
N ALA A 48 -9.04 -1.60 7.72
CA ALA A 48 -8.18 -1.45 6.55
C ALA A 48 -8.98 -1.70 5.27
N SER A 49 -9.04 -0.69 4.40
CA SER A 49 -9.78 -0.77 3.14
C SER A 49 -9.25 -1.90 2.25
N ASN A 50 -10.16 -2.73 1.73
CA ASN A 50 -9.88 -3.82 0.79
C ASN A 50 -8.87 -4.87 1.27
N MET A 51 -8.43 -4.81 2.53
CA MET A 51 -7.55 -5.81 3.12
C MET A 51 -8.33 -6.90 3.85
N HIS A 52 -7.79 -8.10 3.75
CA HIS A 52 -8.29 -9.29 4.42
C HIS A 52 -7.14 -10.02 5.09
N SER A 53 -7.44 -10.79 6.12
CA SER A 53 -6.50 -11.72 6.73
C SER A 53 -6.79 -13.15 6.30
N ILE A 54 -5.72 -13.94 6.15
CA ILE A 54 -5.79 -15.39 5.92
C ILE A 54 -4.99 -16.07 7.04
N ARG A 55 -5.58 -17.10 7.62
CA ARG A 55 -4.92 -17.90 8.64
C ARG A 55 -3.89 -18.84 8.00
N VAL A 56 -2.62 -18.67 8.35
CA VAL A 56 -1.54 -19.57 7.96
C VAL A 56 -1.52 -20.78 8.92
N ASP A 57 -1.47 -20.50 10.22
CA ASP A 57 -1.59 -21.47 11.32
C ASP A 57 -2.08 -20.78 12.60
N GLN A 58 -1.81 -21.34 13.78
CA GLN A 58 -2.21 -20.73 15.05
C GLN A 58 -1.49 -19.40 15.33
N ASN A 59 -0.25 -19.25 14.85
CA ASN A 59 0.62 -18.13 15.16
C ASN A 59 0.67 -17.08 14.05
N TYR A 60 0.59 -17.48 12.77
CA TYR A 60 0.84 -16.60 11.62
C TYR A 60 -0.43 -16.23 10.86
N ARG A 61 -0.43 -14.98 10.39
CA ARG A 61 -1.46 -14.42 9.50
C ARG A 61 -0.81 -13.83 8.26
N CYS A 62 -1.48 -13.99 7.14
CA CYS A 62 -1.17 -13.32 5.88
C CYS A 62 -2.19 -12.21 5.65
N ILE A 63 -1.71 -11.03 5.24
CA ILE A 63 -2.55 -9.91 4.79
C ILE A 63 -2.61 -9.94 3.28
N VAL A 64 -3.81 -9.82 2.75
CA VAL A 64 -4.08 -9.87 1.31
C VAL A 64 -4.97 -8.71 0.89
N LEU A 65 -4.64 -8.07 -0.21
CA LEU A 65 -5.49 -7.10 -0.88
C LEU A 65 -6.50 -7.83 -1.76
N SER A 66 -7.78 -7.55 -1.50
CA SER A 66 -8.87 -8.03 -2.35
C SER A 66 -9.08 -7.04 -3.48
N PRO A 67 -9.25 -7.48 -4.73
CA PRO A 67 -9.50 -6.56 -5.83
C PRO A 67 -10.88 -5.91 -5.70
N ASP A 68 -11.00 -4.64 -6.07
CA ASP A 68 -12.28 -3.94 -6.22
C ASP A 68 -13.04 -4.47 -7.44
N SER A 69 -12.31 -4.88 -8.46
CA SER A 69 -12.83 -5.50 -9.67
C SER A 69 -11.84 -6.55 -10.19
N GLY A 70 -12.36 -7.56 -10.90
CA GLY A 70 -11.52 -8.64 -11.43
C GLY A 70 -11.26 -9.76 -10.43
N ASP A 71 -10.18 -10.52 -10.64
CA ASP A 71 -9.91 -11.78 -9.96
C ASP A 71 -8.47 -11.92 -9.43
N VAL A 72 -7.72 -10.81 -9.34
CA VAL A 72 -6.32 -10.79 -8.88
C VAL A 72 -6.25 -10.36 -7.42
N TYR A 73 -5.87 -11.28 -6.56
CA TYR A 73 -5.59 -11.04 -5.14
C TYR A 73 -4.10 -10.85 -4.94
N ILE A 74 -3.70 -9.92 -4.08
CA ILE A 74 -2.28 -9.61 -3.86
C ILE A 74 -1.89 -9.91 -2.42
N MET A 75 -0.95 -10.82 -2.21
CA MET A 75 -0.35 -11.06 -0.90
C MET A 75 0.54 -9.88 -0.54
N LEU A 76 0.24 -9.20 0.59
CA LEU A 76 0.90 -7.97 1.00
C LEU A 76 1.94 -8.19 2.09
N TRP A 77 1.60 -8.97 3.11
CA TRP A 77 2.43 -9.18 4.30
C TRP A 77 2.15 -10.52 4.96
N VAL A 78 3.12 -11.07 5.67
CA VAL A 78 2.95 -12.26 6.52
C VAL A 78 3.80 -12.14 7.77
N ASP A 79 3.18 -12.32 8.92
CA ASP A 79 3.86 -12.27 10.22
C ASP A 79 3.07 -13.04 11.28
N ASN A 80 3.54 -13.04 12.53
CA ASN A 80 2.73 -13.49 13.64
C ASN A 80 1.43 -12.66 13.72
N HIS A 81 0.43 -13.20 14.41
CA HIS A 81 -0.92 -12.64 14.45
C HIS A 81 -0.93 -11.13 14.74
N ASP A 82 -0.29 -10.70 15.82
CA ASP A 82 -0.37 -9.31 16.27
C ASP A 82 0.41 -8.36 15.36
N ASP A 83 1.58 -8.76 14.90
CA ASP A 83 2.43 -7.96 14.02
C ASP A 83 1.82 -7.84 12.63
N ALA A 84 1.18 -8.89 12.10
CA ALA A 84 0.46 -8.81 10.83
C ALA A 84 -0.73 -7.82 10.89
N TYR A 85 -1.49 -7.83 11.98
CA TYR A 85 -2.59 -6.88 12.16
C TYR A 85 -2.08 -5.45 12.42
N ASN A 86 -0.97 -5.28 13.16
CA ASN A 86 -0.33 -3.99 13.37
C ASN A 86 0.21 -3.42 12.05
N TRP A 87 0.79 -4.27 11.20
CA TRP A 87 1.20 -3.86 9.86
C TRP A 87 0.00 -3.35 9.06
N ALA A 88 -1.10 -4.11 8.99
CA ALA A 88 -2.30 -3.72 8.25
C ALA A 88 -2.94 -2.41 8.76
N LYS A 89 -2.84 -2.12 10.07
CA LYS A 89 -3.33 -0.85 10.65
C LYS A 89 -2.50 0.35 10.24
N LYS A 90 -1.21 0.13 9.97
CA LYS A 90 -0.26 1.21 9.63
C LYS A 90 -0.13 1.44 8.12
N HIS A 91 -0.73 0.59 7.29
CA HIS A 91 -0.54 0.68 5.85
C HIS A 91 -1.88 0.83 5.12
N THR A 92 -1.88 1.72 4.15
CA THR A 92 -2.94 1.81 3.15
C THR A 92 -2.42 1.21 1.85
N CYS A 93 -3.20 0.35 1.21
CA CYS A 93 -2.82 -0.30 -0.03
C CYS A 93 -3.87 -0.07 -1.10
N SER A 94 -3.43 0.33 -2.27
CA SER A 94 -4.28 0.57 -3.44
C SER A 94 -3.59 0.11 -4.71
N ILE A 95 -4.37 -0.03 -5.79
CA ILE A 95 -3.84 -0.23 -7.13
C ILE A 95 -4.09 1.05 -7.90
N ASN A 96 -3.03 1.66 -8.40
CA ASN A 96 -3.16 2.79 -9.30
C ASN A 96 -3.75 2.29 -10.62
N ASN A 97 -4.94 2.76 -10.95
CA ASN A 97 -5.69 2.30 -12.13
C ASN A 97 -5.05 2.70 -13.46
N GLU A 98 -4.25 3.76 -13.48
CA GLU A 98 -3.58 4.25 -14.69
C GLU A 98 -2.32 3.44 -15.00
N THR A 99 -1.53 3.14 -13.98
CA THR A 99 -0.26 2.40 -14.14
C THR A 99 -0.39 0.91 -13.89
N GLY A 100 -1.45 0.46 -13.20
CA GLY A 100 -1.59 -0.90 -12.70
C GLY A 100 -0.66 -1.23 -11.53
N SER A 101 0.03 -0.24 -10.98
CA SER A 101 1.02 -0.43 -9.90
C SER A 101 0.34 -0.61 -8.56
N LEU A 102 0.85 -1.54 -7.75
CA LEU A 102 0.50 -1.65 -6.34
C LEU A 102 1.22 -0.55 -5.57
N GLN A 103 0.46 0.21 -4.78
CA GLN A 103 0.97 1.25 -3.88
C GLN A 103 0.73 0.82 -2.45
N ILE A 104 1.79 0.79 -1.65
CA ILE A 104 1.76 0.50 -0.21
C ILE A 104 2.31 1.72 0.50
N ILE A 105 1.44 2.40 1.27
CA ILE A 105 1.76 3.64 1.95
C ILE A 105 1.68 3.39 3.45
N GLU A 106 2.75 3.68 4.19
CA GLU A 106 2.73 3.63 5.65
C GLU A 106 2.03 4.87 6.20
N SER A 107 0.85 4.67 6.78
CA SER A 107 0.12 5.71 7.50
C SER A 107 0.77 5.91 8.87
N GLN A 108 1.58 6.94 9.02
CA GLN A 108 2.05 7.31 10.36
C GLN A 108 0.86 7.82 11.18
N THR A 109 0.64 7.18 12.32
CA THR A 109 -0.47 7.44 13.23
C THR A 109 -0.62 8.93 13.57
N SER A 110 -1.80 9.48 13.25
CA SER A 110 -2.62 10.53 13.93
C SER A 110 -2.00 11.71 14.70
N ILE A 111 -0.71 11.74 15.03
CA ILE A 111 -0.10 12.89 15.73
C ILE A 111 0.70 13.78 14.75
N GLU A 112 1.25 13.21 13.68
CA GLU A 112 1.97 13.99 12.66
C GLU A 112 1.05 14.45 11.52
N GLU A 113 -0.05 13.72 11.23
CA GLU A 113 -1.06 14.18 10.26
C GLU A 113 -1.66 15.54 10.62
N SER A 114 -1.88 15.81 11.93
CA SER A 114 -2.36 17.12 12.37
C SER A 114 -1.34 18.24 12.17
N ASN A 115 -0.04 17.94 12.20
CA ASN A 115 1.03 18.92 12.01
C ASN A 115 1.39 19.10 10.53
N VAL A 116 1.30 18.07 9.71
CA VAL A 116 1.48 18.18 8.25
C VAL A 116 0.24 18.81 7.62
N LEU A 117 -0.97 18.42 8.07
CA LEU A 117 -2.24 19.01 7.62
C LEU A 117 -2.39 20.47 8.07
N SER A 118 -1.86 20.85 9.24
CA SER A 118 -1.89 22.25 9.71
C SER A 118 -0.82 23.13 9.04
N ALA A 119 0.20 22.55 8.42
CA ALA A 119 1.18 23.25 7.59
C ALA A 119 0.72 23.42 6.13
N ILE A 120 -0.41 22.82 5.75
CA ILE A 120 -1.03 23.05 4.44
C ILE A 120 -1.62 24.46 4.46
N LYS A 121 -0.87 25.40 3.92
CA LYS A 121 -1.28 26.75 3.61
C LYS A 121 -2.55 26.74 2.74
N GLU A 122 -3.30 27.83 2.80
CA GLU A 122 -4.40 28.10 1.86
C GLU A 122 -3.97 27.72 0.44
N LYS A 123 -4.87 27.04 -0.31
CA LYS A 123 -4.63 26.53 -1.68
C LYS A 123 -3.84 27.54 -2.49
N ASP A 124 -2.59 27.24 -2.74
CA ASP A 124 -1.77 28.04 -3.68
C ASP A 124 -2.03 27.51 -5.09
N GLU A 125 -2.93 28.16 -5.81
CA GLU A 125 -3.24 27.83 -7.21
C GLU A 125 -2.01 28.02 -8.14
N GLN A 126 -0.93 28.60 -7.63
CA GLN A 126 0.32 28.85 -8.35
C GLN A 126 1.40 27.80 -8.07
N ALA A 127 1.15 26.83 -7.18
CA ALA A 127 2.10 25.77 -6.90
C ALA A 127 2.44 24.95 -8.18
N PHE A 128 3.68 24.47 -8.26
CA PHE A 128 4.21 23.84 -9.47
C PHE A 128 3.31 22.70 -9.98
N PHE A 129 2.85 21.82 -9.09
CA PHE A 129 2.01 20.70 -9.46
C PHE A 129 0.52 21.02 -9.60
N ALA A 130 0.06 22.22 -9.22
CA ALA A 130 -1.34 22.63 -9.36
C ALA A 130 -1.83 22.64 -10.82
N LYS A 131 -0.91 22.85 -11.77
CA LYS A 131 -1.20 22.87 -13.22
C LYS A 131 -1.45 21.50 -13.84
N PHE A 132 -1.08 20.40 -13.16
CA PHE A 132 -1.26 19.04 -13.69
C PHE A 132 -2.66 18.53 -13.39
N SER A 133 -3.25 17.81 -14.35
CA SER A 133 -4.53 17.14 -14.13
C SER A 133 -4.38 15.92 -13.21
N ASP A 134 -5.49 15.43 -12.66
CA ASP A 134 -5.50 14.19 -11.88
C ASP A 134 -4.99 13.00 -12.71
N ILE A 135 -5.31 12.98 -14.00
CA ILE A 135 -4.88 11.93 -14.93
C ILE A 135 -3.36 11.98 -15.10
N ASP A 136 -2.78 13.18 -15.26
CA ASP A 136 -1.34 13.34 -15.40
C ASP A 136 -0.60 12.83 -14.15
N LEU A 137 -1.02 13.26 -12.96
CA LEU A 137 -0.41 12.84 -11.70
C LEU A 137 -0.58 11.34 -11.43
N LYS A 138 -1.77 10.79 -11.72
CA LYS A 138 -2.00 9.34 -11.61
C LYS A 138 -1.15 8.55 -12.60
N SER A 139 -0.91 9.06 -13.80
CA SER A 139 -0.03 8.41 -14.80
C SER A 139 1.44 8.37 -14.36
N LEU A 140 1.86 9.29 -13.49
CA LEU A 140 3.17 9.27 -12.83
C LEU A 140 3.22 8.34 -11.63
N GLY A 141 2.09 7.72 -11.27
CA GLY A 141 1.97 6.79 -10.17
C GLY A 141 1.46 7.38 -8.86
N VAL A 142 1.05 8.66 -8.83
CA VAL A 142 0.52 9.28 -7.61
C VAL A 142 -0.81 8.64 -7.23
N ASP A 143 -0.93 8.22 -5.96
CA ASP A 143 -2.17 7.69 -5.40
C ASP A 143 -3.25 8.77 -5.32
N GLU A 144 -4.52 8.39 -5.53
CA GLU A 144 -5.66 9.30 -5.51
C GLU A 144 -5.78 10.09 -4.21
N ASN A 145 -5.47 9.46 -3.09
CA ASN A 145 -5.50 10.10 -1.77
C ASN A 145 -4.39 11.13 -1.56
N LEU A 146 -3.34 11.13 -2.39
CA LEU A 146 -2.21 12.04 -2.31
C LEU A 146 -2.30 13.20 -3.30
N LEU A 147 -3.24 13.18 -4.25
CA LEU A 147 -3.34 14.19 -5.33
C LEU A 147 -3.42 15.61 -4.80
N GLU A 148 -4.27 15.87 -3.79
CA GLU A 148 -4.46 17.20 -3.23
C GLU A 148 -3.18 17.70 -2.52
N TYR A 149 -2.42 16.80 -1.90
CA TYR A 149 -1.15 17.14 -1.24
C TYR A 149 -0.07 17.43 -2.26
N ILE A 150 0.09 16.58 -3.28
CA ILE A 150 1.09 16.77 -4.34
C ILE A 150 0.87 18.09 -5.08
N ARG A 151 -0.38 18.48 -5.34
CA ARG A 151 -0.72 19.74 -6.01
C ARG A 151 -0.24 21.00 -5.28
N GLN A 152 0.03 20.90 -3.98
CA GLN A 152 0.49 22.04 -3.16
C GLN A 152 2.01 22.11 -3.04
N ILE A 153 2.73 21.14 -3.57
CA ILE A 153 4.19 21.11 -3.58
C ILE A 153 4.71 22.05 -4.66
N ASP A 154 5.60 22.97 -4.26
CA ASP A 154 6.17 23.99 -5.13
C ASP A 154 7.68 23.81 -5.33
N ASN A 155 8.36 23.08 -4.47
CA ASN A 155 9.82 22.95 -4.50
C ASN A 155 10.29 21.56 -4.02
N GLU A 156 11.58 21.28 -4.27
CA GLU A 156 12.22 20.02 -3.94
C GLU A 156 12.19 19.72 -2.43
N VAL A 157 12.34 20.74 -1.57
CA VAL A 157 12.35 20.55 -0.11
C VAL A 157 10.97 20.07 0.39
N GLU A 158 9.91 20.60 -0.18
CA GLU A 158 8.55 20.16 0.13
C GLU A 158 8.31 18.74 -0.39
N LEU A 159 8.79 18.42 -1.59
CA LEU A 159 8.70 17.08 -2.15
C LEU A 159 9.50 16.06 -1.30
N ASP A 160 10.70 16.42 -0.83
CA ASP A 160 11.49 15.58 0.06
C ASP A 160 10.78 15.25 1.37
N ASN A 161 10.02 16.18 1.93
CA ASN A 161 9.21 15.93 3.12
C ASN A 161 8.10 14.89 2.87
N PHE A 162 7.67 14.77 1.62
CA PHE A 162 6.68 13.78 1.18
C PHE A 162 7.27 12.44 0.74
N ARG A 163 8.59 12.34 0.56
CA ARG A 163 9.27 11.12 0.06
C ARG A 163 8.85 9.86 0.80
N LYS A 164 8.68 9.94 2.12
CA LYS A 164 8.28 8.79 2.97
C LYS A 164 6.88 8.25 2.67
N TYR A 165 6.02 9.02 2.00
CA TYR A 165 4.66 8.65 1.63
C TYR A 165 4.54 8.21 0.16
N LEU A 166 5.62 8.31 -0.62
CA LEU A 166 5.65 8.02 -2.04
C LEU A 166 6.48 6.77 -2.32
N PRO A 167 6.05 5.89 -3.23
CA PRO A 167 6.94 4.92 -3.85
C PRO A 167 8.15 5.63 -4.49
N GLU A 168 9.32 5.01 -4.46
CA GLU A 168 10.57 5.64 -4.94
C GLU A 168 10.45 6.09 -6.40
N GLU A 169 9.83 5.25 -7.25
CA GLU A 169 9.63 5.59 -8.67
C GLU A 169 8.75 6.83 -8.87
N VAL A 170 7.74 7.00 -7.99
CA VAL A 170 6.85 8.17 -8.02
C VAL A 170 7.59 9.43 -7.56
N TYR A 171 8.34 9.30 -6.47
CA TYR A 171 9.18 10.39 -5.98
C TYR A 171 10.17 10.86 -7.05
N GLU A 172 10.90 9.92 -7.68
CA GLU A 172 11.84 10.24 -8.76
C GLU A 172 11.14 10.93 -9.95
N ALA A 173 9.98 10.43 -10.37
CA ALA A 173 9.23 11.04 -11.47
C ALA A 173 8.82 12.49 -11.15
N LEU A 174 8.31 12.75 -9.95
CA LEU A 174 7.94 14.09 -9.50
C LEU A 174 9.17 15.00 -9.35
N PHE A 175 10.27 14.46 -8.84
CA PHE A 175 11.53 15.19 -8.69
C PHE A 175 12.09 15.64 -10.04
N TYR A 176 12.13 14.75 -11.04
CA TYR A 176 12.57 15.11 -12.39
C TYR A 176 11.69 16.18 -13.03
N LEU A 177 10.39 16.18 -12.76
CA LEU A 177 9.49 17.23 -13.26
C LEU A 177 9.76 18.60 -12.61
N LEU A 178 10.11 18.63 -11.32
CA LEU A 178 10.46 19.87 -10.61
C LEU A 178 11.82 20.42 -11.06
N ALA A 179 12.77 19.53 -11.31
CA ALA A 179 14.15 19.90 -11.72
C ALA A 179 14.24 20.39 -13.18
N GLY A 180 13.20 20.20 -14.03
CA GLY A 180 13.11 20.67 -15.42
C GLY A 180 13.82 19.76 -16.39
#